data_18e2cc1aaba940c4478b8f8a48cb1610
#
_entry.id   18e2cc1aaba940c4478b8f8a48cb1610
#
_cell.length_a   1.000
_cell.length_b   1.000
_cell.length_c   1.000
_cell.angle_alpha   90.00
_cell.angle_beta   90.00
_cell.angle_gamma   90.00
#
_symmetry.space_group_name_H-M   'P 1'
#
loop_
_entity.id
_entity.type
_entity.pdbx_description
1 polymer ?
#
loop_
_entity_poly.entity_id
_entity_poly.type
_entity_poly.pdbx_seq_one_letter_code
_entity_poly.pdbx_strand_id
1 'polypeptide(L)'
;MKKLLLALAATTALTGAASAQGITEFRIGLLGGENAQDRLNSNECFRAYTEEALGVPTKLFAPADYNGVMQGLLGGSIDLAWLGPSAYAGIYLENPEAVDVVLVKTNLDGSFTYHSIGFARKDSGITNLEDMKGKKFGFGDPNSGSGYLIPSVEIPEAINATMEPGDYFGDVVFTGGHEQTIVAVGNGDVDAGVTWADGLGAWEDGYNSGALRKAVDSGLVDMNDLVEIWKSKPIPEGPIVLRRALPDDVKASMVALMEGLHGKDADCAYKIAAGETAGFFPIKHEAYESLVEVRRRQIAAGN
;
A
#
# COMPACT_ATOMS: atom_id res chain seq x y z
N MET A 1 -8.16 7.50 77.83
CA MET A 1 -8.07 6.59 76.67
C MET A 1 -8.57 7.32 75.42
N LYS A 2 -7.63 7.90 74.62
CA LYS A 2 -7.95 8.64 73.39
C LYS A 2 -7.90 7.68 72.19
N LYS A 3 -9.01 7.45 71.51
CA LYS A 3 -9.06 6.67 70.30
C LYS A 3 -8.67 7.55 69.11
N LEU A 4 -7.57 7.24 68.46
CA LEU A 4 -7.08 7.85 67.20
C LEU A 4 -7.77 7.16 66.06
N LEU A 5 -8.62 7.87 65.30
CA LEU A 5 -9.22 7.42 64.04
C LEU A 5 -8.26 7.81 62.90
N LEU A 6 -7.60 6.80 62.27
CA LEU A 6 -6.86 6.99 61.05
C LEU A 6 -7.93 7.01 59.87
N ALA A 7 -8.04 8.15 59.22
CA ALA A 7 -8.75 8.25 57.94
C ALA A 7 -7.81 7.88 56.79
N LEU A 8 -8.08 6.76 56.13
CA LEU A 8 -7.42 6.32 54.91
C LEU A 8 -7.99 7.07 53.72
N ALA A 9 -7.26 8.06 53.21
CA ALA A 9 -7.65 8.74 51.96
C ALA A 9 -7.25 7.86 50.77
N ALA A 10 -8.24 7.24 50.14
CA ALA A 10 -8.06 6.55 48.85
C ALA A 10 -7.96 7.59 47.75
N THR A 11 -6.74 7.84 47.24
CA THR A 11 -6.52 8.59 46.01
C THR A 11 -6.85 7.69 44.79
N THR A 12 -8.03 7.87 44.23
CA THR A 12 -8.41 7.36 42.92
C THR A 12 -7.63 8.13 41.86
N ALA A 13 -6.57 7.53 41.30
CA ALA A 13 -5.94 8.04 40.09
C ALA A 13 -6.95 7.90 38.94
N LEU A 14 -7.58 8.99 38.53
CA LEU A 14 -8.25 9.08 37.24
C LEU A 14 -7.14 9.03 36.18
N THR A 15 -6.99 7.88 35.54
CA THR A 15 -6.31 7.79 34.23
C THR A 15 -7.25 8.43 33.23
N GLY A 16 -7.15 9.76 33.05
CA GLY A 16 -7.80 10.45 31.97
C GLY A 16 -7.19 9.96 30.66
N ALA A 17 -7.98 9.31 29.81
CA ALA A 17 -7.62 9.15 28.42
C ALA A 17 -7.34 10.56 27.88
N ALA A 18 -6.11 10.83 27.44
CA ALA A 18 -5.79 12.07 26.77
C ALA A 18 -6.54 12.08 25.44
N SER A 19 -7.66 12.80 25.37
CA SER A 19 -8.33 13.10 24.13
C SER A 19 -7.38 13.93 23.27
N ALA A 20 -7.11 13.51 22.04
CA ALA A 20 -6.31 14.27 21.09
C ALA A 20 -6.94 15.65 20.91
N GLN A 21 -6.24 16.72 21.33
CA GLN A 21 -6.78 18.06 21.30
C GLN A 21 -6.84 18.54 19.83
N GLY A 22 -8.02 18.86 19.35
CA GLY A 22 -8.23 19.56 18.07
C GLY A 22 -8.85 18.77 16.94
N ILE A 23 -9.15 17.46 17.12
CA ILE A 23 -9.91 16.66 16.15
C ILE A 23 -11.14 16.02 16.82
N THR A 24 -12.22 15.86 16.08
CA THR A 24 -13.46 15.21 16.55
C THR A 24 -13.65 13.80 15.99
N GLU A 25 -12.91 13.44 14.96
CA GLU A 25 -12.82 12.10 14.37
C GLU A 25 -11.48 11.96 13.65
N PHE A 26 -11.03 10.73 13.41
CA PHE A 26 -9.86 10.42 12.62
C PHE A 26 -10.23 9.52 11.43
N ARG A 27 -9.65 9.77 10.25
CA ARG A 27 -10.08 9.17 8.98
C ARG A 27 -8.90 8.50 8.29
N ILE A 28 -8.98 7.19 8.11
CA ILE A 28 -7.96 6.36 7.46
C ILE A 28 -8.44 6.02 6.06
N GLY A 29 -7.66 6.40 5.04
CA GLY A 29 -7.87 6.03 3.65
C GLY A 29 -7.19 4.71 3.32
N LEU A 30 -7.93 3.78 2.76
CA LEU A 30 -7.45 2.49 2.27
C LEU A 30 -7.31 2.55 0.76
N LEU A 31 -6.08 2.35 0.27
CA LEU A 31 -5.77 2.48 -1.16
C LEU A 31 -6.64 1.52 -2.01
N GLY A 32 -7.15 2.00 -3.14
CA GLY A 32 -8.02 1.24 -4.03
C GLY A 32 -7.35 0.06 -4.73
N GLY A 33 -8.09 -0.59 -5.65
CA GLY A 33 -7.55 -1.68 -6.47
C GLY A 33 -7.59 -3.07 -5.85
N GLU A 34 -8.41 -3.26 -4.83
CA GLU A 34 -8.73 -4.53 -4.18
C GLU A 34 -10.19 -4.52 -3.72
N ASN A 35 -10.74 -5.67 -3.34
CA ASN A 35 -12.09 -5.77 -2.79
C ASN A 35 -12.26 -4.82 -1.58
N ALA A 36 -13.25 -3.95 -1.61
CA ALA A 36 -13.46 -2.92 -0.59
C ALA A 36 -13.77 -3.55 0.78
N GLN A 37 -14.56 -4.63 0.83
CA GLN A 37 -14.92 -5.29 2.10
C GLN A 37 -13.71 -5.96 2.73
N ASP A 38 -12.85 -6.58 1.93
CA ASP A 38 -11.62 -7.23 2.43
C ASP A 38 -10.63 -6.21 2.97
N ARG A 39 -10.50 -5.05 2.30
CA ARG A 39 -9.71 -3.92 2.80
C ARG A 39 -10.24 -3.41 4.14
N LEU A 40 -11.55 -3.23 4.28
CA LEU A 40 -12.17 -2.81 5.54
C LEU A 40 -11.91 -3.84 6.64
N ASN A 41 -12.15 -5.13 6.37
CA ASN A 41 -11.96 -6.22 7.33
C ASN A 41 -10.50 -6.33 7.79
N SER A 42 -9.54 -6.25 6.87
CA SER A 42 -8.11 -6.35 7.18
C SER A 42 -7.59 -5.18 8.03
N ASN A 43 -8.26 -4.01 7.97
CA ASN A 43 -7.84 -2.80 8.68
C ASN A 43 -8.67 -2.51 9.96
N GLU A 44 -9.65 -3.35 10.30
CA GLU A 44 -10.52 -3.12 11.47
C GLU A 44 -9.74 -3.16 12.80
N CYS A 45 -8.75 -4.03 12.92
CA CYS A 45 -7.87 -4.06 14.10
C CYS A 45 -7.10 -2.74 14.26
N PHE A 46 -6.54 -2.20 13.17
CA PHE A 46 -5.83 -0.93 13.18
C PHE A 46 -6.77 0.25 13.47
N ARG A 47 -7.99 0.25 12.91
CA ARG A 47 -9.03 1.22 13.24
C ARG A 47 -9.30 1.26 14.75
N ALA A 48 -9.49 0.08 15.38
CA ALA A 48 -9.78 -0.01 16.80
C ALA A 48 -8.61 0.50 17.67
N TYR A 49 -7.37 0.15 17.33
CA TYR A 49 -6.18 0.67 18.02
C TYR A 49 -5.99 2.18 17.85
N THR A 50 -6.34 2.70 16.67
CA THR A 50 -6.30 4.15 16.41
C THR A 50 -7.34 4.89 17.26
N GLU A 51 -8.56 4.36 17.34
CA GLU A 51 -9.64 4.91 18.17
C GLU A 51 -9.26 4.91 19.66
N GLU A 52 -8.65 3.81 20.14
CA GLU A 52 -8.11 3.70 21.50
C GLU A 52 -7.01 4.74 21.77
N ALA A 53 -6.05 4.88 20.84
CA ALA A 53 -4.88 5.74 21.00
C ALA A 53 -5.24 7.24 20.97
N LEU A 54 -6.18 7.62 20.12
CA LEU A 54 -6.57 9.04 19.95
C LEU A 54 -7.76 9.47 20.82
N GLY A 55 -8.56 8.51 21.31
CA GLY A 55 -9.76 8.80 22.10
C GLY A 55 -10.89 9.49 21.32
N VAL A 56 -10.88 9.37 19.97
CA VAL A 56 -11.91 9.91 19.08
C VAL A 56 -12.38 8.82 18.12
N PRO A 57 -13.62 8.89 17.60
CA PRO A 57 -14.10 7.95 16.58
C PRO A 57 -13.15 7.85 15.39
N THR A 58 -12.81 6.64 14.96
CA THR A 58 -11.97 6.39 13.81
C THR A 58 -12.76 5.70 12.71
N LYS A 59 -12.68 6.22 11.47
CA LYS A 59 -13.39 5.70 10.30
C LYS A 59 -12.43 5.23 9.22
N LEU A 60 -12.78 4.11 8.58
CA LEU A 60 -12.11 3.61 7.38
C LEU A 60 -12.85 4.07 6.13
N PHE A 61 -12.10 4.55 5.15
CA PHE A 61 -12.60 4.91 3.83
C PHE A 61 -11.90 4.06 2.78
N ALA A 62 -12.68 3.33 1.99
CA ALA A 62 -12.18 2.43 0.95
C ALA A 62 -12.68 2.90 -0.44
N PRO A 63 -12.15 3.99 -1.02
CA PRO A 63 -12.48 4.43 -2.36
C PRO A 63 -12.24 3.34 -3.40
N ALA A 64 -12.87 3.45 -4.56
CA ALA A 64 -12.75 2.45 -5.63
C ALA A 64 -11.33 2.36 -6.21
N ASP A 65 -10.63 3.50 -6.29
CA ASP A 65 -9.33 3.65 -6.91
C ASP A 65 -8.34 4.46 -6.06
N TYR A 66 -7.12 4.57 -6.53
CA TYR A 66 -6.03 5.34 -5.90
C TYR A 66 -6.35 6.83 -5.84
N ASN A 67 -6.97 7.37 -6.90
CA ASN A 67 -7.30 8.78 -6.99
C ASN A 67 -8.23 9.23 -5.85
N GLY A 68 -9.19 8.39 -5.46
CA GLY A 68 -10.09 8.68 -4.36
C GLY A 68 -9.37 8.92 -3.02
N VAL A 69 -8.31 8.15 -2.72
CA VAL A 69 -7.47 8.37 -1.52
C VAL A 69 -6.60 9.62 -1.68
N MET A 70 -5.99 9.82 -2.85
CA MET A 70 -5.16 11.00 -3.13
C MET A 70 -5.96 12.29 -2.96
N GLN A 71 -7.14 12.38 -3.57
CA GLN A 71 -8.03 13.53 -3.45
C GLN A 71 -8.57 13.70 -2.02
N GLY A 72 -8.80 12.59 -1.30
CA GLY A 72 -9.20 12.62 0.11
C GLY A 72 -8.13 13.26 1.01
N LEU A 73 -6.86 12.97 0.80
CA LEU A 73 -5.74 13.59 1.52
C LEU A 73 -5.57 15.07 1.14
N LEU A 74 -5.58 15.39 -0.17
CA LEU A 74 -5.47 16.75 -0.68
C LEU A 74 -6.63 17.64 -0.22
N GLY A 75 -7.85 17.11 -0.25
CA GLY A 75 -9.08 17.81 0.15
C GLY A 75 -9.36 17.79 1.66
N GLY A 76 -8.54 17.08 2.46
CA GLY A 76 -8.67 17.04 3.92
C GLY A 76 -9.82 16.16 4.44
N SER A 77 -10.35 15.24 3.65
CA SER A 77 -11.35 14.24 4.06
C SER A 77 -10.73 12.89 4.50
N ILE A 78 -9.43 12.71 4.33
CA ILE A 78 -8.61 11.61 4.84
C ILE A 78 -7.44 12.20 5.64
N ASP A 79 -7.11 11.59 6.76
CA ASP A 79 -6.09 12.05 7.71
C ASP A 79 -4.82 11.21 7.65
N LEU A 80 -4.94 9.90 7.40
CA LEU A 80 -3.84 8.94 7.24
C LEU A 80 -4.13 8.02 6.05
N ALA A 81 -3.08 7.70 5.29
CA ALA A 81 -3.11 6.59 4.34
C ALA A 81 -1.73 5.95 4.19
N TRP A 82 -1.71 4.67 3.84
CA TRP A 82 -0.55 4.02 3.26
C TRP A 82 -0.70 4.08 1.75
N LEU A 83 0.23 4.78 1.11
CA LEU A 83 0.19 5.04 -0.33
C LEU A 83 1.15 4.13 -1.09
N GLY A 84 0.85 3.84 -2.35
CA GLY A 84 1.89 3.44 -3.28
C GLY A 84 2.85 4.62 -3.58
N PRO A 85 4.12 4.36 -3.91
CA PRO A 85 5.10 5.44 -4.07
C PRO A 85 4.78 6.39 -5.22
N SER A 86 4.13 5.91 -6.30
CA SER A 86 3.65 6.77 -7.40
C SER A 86 2.48 7.67 -6.99
N ALA A 87 1.53 7.15 -6.18
CA ALA A 87 0.43 7.96 -5.65
C ALA A 87 0.97 9.07 -4.73
N TYR A 88 1.94 8.76 -3.87
CA TYR A 88 2.63 9.75 -3.06
C TYR A 88 3.32 10.81 -3.94
N ALA A 89 4.06 10.38 -4.98
CA ALA A 89 4.70 11.29 -5.91
C ALA A 89 3.68 12.23 -6.59
N GLY A 90 2.51 11.71 -6.96
CA GLY A 90 1.42 12.50 -7.52
C GLY A 90 0.90 13.57 -6.56
N ILE A 91 0.64 13.21 -5.29
CA ILE A 91 0.24 14.18 -4.24
C ILE A 91 1.32 15.26 -4.05
N TYR A 92 2.59 14.85 -3.95
CA TYR A 92 3.70 15.78 -3.76
C TYR A 92 3.86 16.76 -4.92
N LEU A 93 3.68 16.30 -6.16
CA LEU A 93 3.74 17.17 -7.34
C LEU A 93 2.57 18.16 -7.43
N GLU A 94 1.39 17.77 -6.92
CA GLU A 94 0.22 18.65 -6.87
C GLU A 94 0.31 19.64 -5.70
N ASN A 95 0.64 19.15 -4.50
CA ASN A 95 0.82 19.99 -3.31
C ASN A 95 1.84 19.34 -2.34
N PRO A 96 3.11 19.82 -2.32
CA PRO A 96 4.15 19.26 -1.45
C PRO A 96 3.90 19.50 0.05
N GLU A 97 2.95 20.37 0.39
CA GLU A 97 2.56 20.67 1.77
C GLU A 97 1.31 19.90 2.24
N ALA A 98 0.75 19.01 1.41
CA ALA A 98 -0.48 18.30 1.75
C ALA A 98 -0.29 17.26 2.85
N VAL A 99 0.82 16.51 2.81
CA VAL A 99 1.08 15.38 3.71
C VAL A 99 2.52 15.37 4.24
N ASP A 100 2.69 14.79 5.42
CA ASP A 100 3.99 14.43 5.98
C ASP A 100 4.23 12.93 5.74
N VAL A 101 5.38 12.58 5.17
CA VAL A 101 5.88 11.19 5.13
C VAL A 101 6.38 10.84 6.51
N VAL A 102 5.87 9.77 7.11
CA VAL A 102 6.21 9.43 8.50
C VAL A 102 6.86 8.06 8.64
N LEU A 103 6.32 7.03 8.02
CA LEU A 103 6.75 5.65 8.21
C LEU A 103 6.74 4.89 6.87
N VAL A 104 7.42 3.76 6.86
CA VAL A 104 7.40 2.77 5.80
C VAL A 104 7.33 1.36 6.39
N LYS A 105 6.67 0.44 5.70
CA LYS A 105 6.76 -1.00 5.99
C LYS A 105 8.19 -1.47 5.75
N THR A 106 8.72 -2.31 6.65
CA THR A 106 10.03 -2.93 6.51
C THR A 106 9.88 -4.44 6.43
N ASN A 107 10.55 -5.05 5.48
CA ASN A 107 10.57 -6.49 5.29
C ASN A 107 11.38 -7.20 6.39
N LEU A 108 11.26 -8.52 6.50
CA LEU A 108 11.96 -9.31 7.54
C LEU A 108 13.48 -9.24 7.41
N ASP A 109 14.02 -8.98 6.22
CA ASP A 109 15.45 -8.79 5.97
C ASP A 109 15.97 -7.37 6.28
N GLY A 110 15.07 -6.48 6.73
CA GLY A 110 15.37 -5.08 7.02
C GLY A 110 15.30 -4.15 5.80
N SER A 111 15.03 -4.66 4.61
CA SER A 111 14.81 -3.83 3.43
C SER A 111 13.45 -3.14 3.49
N PHE A 112 13.33 -2.01 2.79
CA PHE A 112 12.07 -1.30 2.56
C PHE A 112 11.83 -1.13 1.06
N THR A 113 12.00 -2.23 0.33
CA THR A 113 11.76 -2.29 -1.12
C THR A 113 10.81 -3.43 -1.44
N TYR A 114 10.13 -3.29 -2.57
CA TYR A 114 9.27 -4.30 -3.17
C TYR A 114 9.48 -4.33 -4.69
N HIS A 115 8.77 -5.17 -5.41
CA HIS A 115 8.90 -5.33 -6.86
C HIS A 115 7.57 -5.26 -7.57
N SER A 116 7.58 -4.79 -8.80
CA SER A 116 6.57 -5.13 -9.78
C SER A 116 6.86 -6.52 -10.32
N ILE A 117 5.85 -7.38 -10.30
CA ILE A 117 5.95 -8.78 -10.75
C ILE A 117 5.05 -8.94 -11.96
N GLY A 118 5.65 -9.25 -13.10
CA GLY A 118 4.96 -9.65 -14.32
C GLY A 118 4.63 -11.13 -14.27
N PHE A 119 3.38 -11.50 -14.54
CA PHE A 119 2.94 -12.88 -14.45
C PHE A 119 1.91 -13.22 -15.52
N ALA A 120 1.83 -14.49 -15.87
CA ALA A 120 0.87 -15.06 -16.82
C ALA A 120 0.32 -16.39 -16.30
N ARG A 121 -0.74 -16.90 -16.94
CA ARG A 121 -1.17 -18.28 -16.68
C ARG A 121 -0.16 -19.27 -17.26
N LYS A 122 0.09 -20.33 -16.53
CA LYS A 122 1.02 -21.40 -16.93
C LYS A 122 0.57 -22.14 -18.20
N ASP A 123 -0.73 -22.28 -18.37
CA ASP A 123 -1.34 -22.95 -19.54
C ASP A 123 -1.34 -22.09 -20.79
N SER A 124 -1.03 -20.79 -20.69
CA SER A 124 -0.95 -19.87 -21.83
C SER A 124 0.28 -20.12 -22.73
N GLY A 125 1.29 -20.82 -22.21
CA GLY A 125 2.59 -21.01 -22.88
C GLY A 125 3.50 -19.79 -22.84
N ILE A 126 3.11 -18.70 -22.15
CA ILE A 126 3.92 -17.49 -21.95
C ILE A 126 4.83 -17.75 -20.73
N THR A 127 6.14 -17.61 -20.93
CA THR A 127 7.15 -17.90 -19.90
C THR A 127 8.12 -16.73 -19.64
N ASN A 128 8.07 -15.71 -20.50
CA ASN A 128 8.93 -14.52 -20.44
C ASN A 128 8.27 -13.36 -21.21
N LEU A 129 8.89 -12.18 -21.22
CA LEU A 129 8.35 -11.01 -21.93
C LEU A 129 8.38 -11.17 -23.46
N GLU A 130 9.31 -11.95 -24.02
CA GLU A 130 9.41 -12.18 -25.46
C GLU A 130 8.18 -12.92 -26.01
N ASP A 131 7.59 -13.81 -25.21
CA ASP A 131 6.36 -14.53 -25.55
C ASP A 131 5.12 -13.62 -25.61
N MET A 132 5.23 -12.38 -25.09
CA MET A 132 4.15 -11.40 -25.03
C MET A 132 3.91 -10.66 -26.37
N LYS A 133 4.73 -10.90 -27.40
CA LYS A 133 4.54 -10.21 -28.67
C LYS A 133 3.17 -10.51 -29.28
N GLY A 134 2.41 -9.44 -29.56
CA GLY A 134 1.05 -9.53 -30.08
C GLY A 134 -0.02 -9.95 -29.06
N LYS A 135 0.34 -10.10 -27.79
CA LYS A 135 -0.54 -10.47 -26.68
C LYS A 135 -1.13 -9.25 -25.98
N LYS A 136 -2.18 -9.47 -25.20
CA LYS A 136 -2.83 -8.42 -24.41
C LYS A 136 -2.21 -8.32 -23.03
N PHE A 137 -1.76 -7.12 -22.64
CA PHE A 137 -1.10 -6.86 -21.37
C PHE A 137 -1.96 -6.00 -20.44
N GLY A 138 -2.02 -6.37 -19.17
CA GLY A 138 -2.77 -5.68 -18.10
C GLY A 138 -1.89 -4.90 -17.15
N PHE A 139 -2.07 -3.58 -17.08
CA PHE A 139 -1.62 -2.74 -15.98
C PHE A 139 -2.67 -2.68 -14.86
N GLY A 140 -2.23 -2.32 -13.63
CA GLY A 140 -3.14 -2.08 -12.51
C GLY A 140 -3.83 -0.71 -12.55
N ASP A 141 -3.62 0.12 -11.50
CA ASP A 141 -4.11 1.51 -11.46
C ASP A 141 -3.06 2.47 -12.04
N PRO A 142 -3.46 3.50 -12.80
CA PRO A 142 -2.54 4.50 -13.37
C PRO A 142 -1.68 5.24 -12.33
N ASN A 143 -2.10 5.29 -11.07
CA ASN A 143 -1.35 5.91 -9.97
C ASN A 143 -0.52 4.89 -9.17
N SER A 144 -0.50 3.61 -9.57
CA SER A 144 0.30 2.58 -8.91
C SER A 144 1.76 2.65 -9.34
N GLY A 145 2.69 2.49 -8.39
CA GLY A 145 4.13 2.36 -8.67
C GLY A 145 4.45 1.09 -9.43
N SER A 146 4.10 -0.07 -8.87
CA SER A 146 4.34 -1.39 -9.44
C SER A 146 3.27 -1.83 -10.45
N GLY A 147 2.04 -1.32 -10.34
CA GLY A 147 0.98 -1.63 -11.27
C GLY A 147 1.04 -0.84 -12.57
N TYR A 148 1.83 0.25 -12.63
CA TYR A 148 1.94 1.04 -13.85
C TYR A 148 3.26 1.82 -13.98
N LEU A 149 3.62 2.74 -13.04
CA LEU A 149 4.70 3.69 -13.26
C LEU A 149 6.03 3.02 -13.63
N ILE A 150 6.46 2.04 -12.84
CA ILE A 150 7.74 1.36 -13.05
C ILE A 150 7.68 0.39 -14.22
N PRO A 151 6.69 -0.52 -14.35
CA PRO A 151 6.64 -1.42 -15.50
C PRO A 151 6.44 -0.68 -16.82
N SER A 152 5.78 0.49 -16.86
CA SER A 152 5.66 1.30 -18.08
C SER A 152 6.98 1.91 -18.58
N VAL A 153 8.02 1.91 -17.74
CA VAL A 153 9.38 2.34 -18.11
C VAL A 153 10.29 1.14 -18.32
N GLU A 154 10.34 0.21 -17.37
CA GLU A 154 11.31 -0.89 -17.40
C GLU A 154 10.97 -2.00 -18.39
N ILE A 155 9.67 -2.28 -18.65
CA ILE A 155 9.30 -3.28 -19.67
C ILE A 155 9.68 -2.82 -21.07
N PRO A 156 9.36 -1.59 -21.53
CA PRO A 156 9.83 -1.05 -22.80
C PRO A 156 11.36 -1.14 -22.98
N GLU A 157 12.13 -0.82 -21.93
CA GLU A 157 13.58 -0.96 -21.94
C GLU A 157 14.02 -2.42 -22.14
N ALA A 158 13.37 -3.37 -21.48
CA ALA A 158 13.70 -4.79 -21.53
C ALA A 158 13.41 -5.42 -22.89
N ILE A 159 12.32 -5.03 -23.55
CA ILE A 159 11.90 -5.58 -24.85
C ILE A 159 12.36 -4.72 -26.04
N ASN A 160 12.99 -3.58 -25.81
CA ASN A 160 13.38 -2.59 -26.81
C ASN A 160 12.22 -2.19 -27.75
N ALA A 161 11.05 -1.87 -27.16
CA ALA A 161 9.83 -1.47 -27.83
C ALA A 161 9.05 -0.48 -26.97
N THR A 162 7.82 -0.10 -27.34
CA THR A 162 6.95 0.77 -26.55
C THR A 162 5.78 -0.01 -25.95
N MET A 163 5.05 0.64 -25.04
CA MET A 163 3.77 0.11 -24.50
C MET A 163 2.56 0.51 -25.39
N GLU A 164 2.80 1.17 -26.52
CA GLU A 164 1.72 1.53 -27.43
C GLU A 164 1.06 0.26 -28.01
N PRO A 165 -0.29 0.15 -27.96
CA PRO A 165 -1.00 -0.98 -28.56
C PRO A 165 -0.63 -1.17 -30.03
N GLY A 166 -0.29 -2.41 -30.39
CA GLY A 166 0.09 -2.77 -31.77
C GLY A 166 1.58 -2.59 -32.12
N ASP A 167 2.42 -2.00 -31.23
CA ASP A 167 3.87 -1.97 -31.42
C ASP A 167 4.48 -3.34 -31.06
N TYR A 168 4.50 -3.67 -29.78
CA TYR A 168 4.95 -4.98 -29.29
C TYR A 168 3.78 -5.81 -28.79
N PHE A 169 3.00 -5.25 -27.86
CA PHE A 169 1.76 -5.85 -27.36
C PHE A 169 0.63 -5.66 -28.38
N GLY A 170 -0.23 -6.67 -28.52
CA GLY A 170 -1.44 -6.53 -29.34
C GLY A 170 -2.42 -5.50 -28.77
N ASP A 171 -2.54 -5.49 -27.43
CA ASP A 171 -3.33 -4.52 -26.68
C ASP A 171 -2.72 -4.29 -25.29
N VAL A 172 -2.97 -3.11 -24.73
CA VAL A 172 -2.53 -2.72 -23.37
C VAL A 172 -3.69 -2.05 -22.66
N VAL A 173 -4.09 -2.59 -21.52
CA VAL A 173 -5.27 -2.11 -20.79
C VAL A 173 -4.96 -1.87 -19.31
N PHE A 174 -5.74 -1.01 -18.67
CA PHE A 174 -5.78 -0.88 -17.22
C PHE A 174 -6.89 -1.77 -16.67
N THR A 175 -6.54 -2.65 -15.73
CA THR A 175 -7.48 -3.58 -15.07
C THR A 175 -8.16 -2.93 -13.86
N GLY A 176 -7.60 -1.83 -13.35
CA GLY A 176 -8.14 -1.06 -12.22
C GLY A 176 -7.37 -1.25 -10.90
N GLY A 177 -6.54 -2.29 -10.77
CA GLY A 177 -5.75 -2.52 -9.56
C GLY A 177 -5.08 -3.88 -9.50
N HIS A 178 -4.43 -4.16 -8.39
CA HIS A 178 -3.61 -5.38 -8.26
C HIS A 178 -4.45 -6.67 -8.26
N GLU A 179 -5.53 -6.71 -7.46
CA GLU A 179 -6.43 -7.86 -7.41
C GLU A 179 -7.16 -8.04 -8.75
N GLN A 180 -7.64 -6.95 -9.35
CA GLN A 180 -8.29 -6.98 -10.65
C GLN A 180 -7.35 -7.51 -11.75
N THR A 181 -6.04 -7.17 -11.69
CA THR A 181 -5.05 -7.73 -12.63
C THR A 181 -4.91 -9.24 -12.42
N ILE A 182 -4.82 -9.71 -11.17
CA ILE A 182 -4.72 -11.14 -10.85
C ILE A 182 -5.96 -11.89 -11.40
N VAL A 183 -7.15 -11.35 -11.15
CA VAL A 183 -8.40 -11.93 -11.66
C VAL A 183 -8.46 -11.92 -13.20
N ALA A 184 -8.10 -10.79 -13.83
CA ALA A 184 -8.13 -10.67 -15.28
C ALA A 184 -7.16 -11.64 -15.98
N VAL A 185 -5.96 -11.87 -15.42
CA VAL A 185 -5.04 -12.91 -15.91
C VAL A 185 -5.60 -14.29 -15.67
N GLY A 186 -6.12 -14.59 -14.48
CA GLY A 186 -6.71 -15.87 -14.15
C GLY A 186 -7.87 -16.25 -15.07
N ASN A 187 -8.73 -15.30 -15.39
CA ASN A 187 -9.87 -15.50 -16.33
C ASN A 187 -9.46 -15.51 -17.81
N GLY A 188 -8.25 -15.03 -18.16
CA GLY A 188 -7.83 -14.87 -19.54
C GLY A 188 -8.38 -13.62 -20.24
N ASP A 189 -8.84 -12.63 -19.47
CA ASP A 189 -9.26 -11.33 -20.00
C ASP A 189 -8.07 -10.52 -20.53
N VAL A 190 -6.88 -10.78 -19.95
CA VAL A 190 -5.55 -10.39 -20.42
C VAL A 190 -4.64 -11.61 -20.42
N ASP A 191 -3.65 -11.64 -21.32
CA ASP A 191 -2.71 -12.78 -21.43
C ASP A 191 -1.67 -12.77 -20.30
N ALA A 192 -1.24 -11.59 -19.88
CA ALA A 192 -0.37 -11.35 -18.71
C ALA A 192 -0.64 -9.98 -18.09
N GLY A 193 -0.12 -9.76 -16.90
CA GLY A 193 -0.24 -8.47 -16.23
C GLY A 193 0.82 -8.28 -15.16
N VAL A 194 0.77 -7.14 -14.48
CA VAL A 194 1.68 -6.82 -13.38
C VAL A 194 0.95 -6.62 -12.07
N THR A 195 1.60 -7.07 -11.00
CA THR A 195 1.16 -6.83 -9.63
C THR A 195 2.37 -6.56 -8.73
N TRP A 196 2.24 -6.64 -7.40
CA TRP A 196 3.35 -6.39 -6.49
C TRP A 196 3.59 -7.53 -5.51
N ALA A 197 4.85 -7.68 -5.14
CA ALA A 197 5.30 -8.51 -4.03
C ALA A 197 6.61 -7.96 -3.46
N ASP A 198 6.93 -8.32 -2.21
CA ASP A 198 8.22 -7.97 -1.59
C ASP A 198 9.41 -8.67 -2.28
N GLY A 199 9.16 -9.75 -2.98
CA GLY A 199 10.17 -10.52 -3.68
C GLY A 199 11.04 -11.39 -2.77
N LEU A 200 10.64 -11.57 -1.50
CA LEU A 200 11.24 -12.46 -0.52
C LEU A 200 10.39 -13.73 -0.37
N GLY A 201 11.04 -14.83 0.02
CA GLY A 201 10.37 -16.13 0.08
C GLY A 201 10.26 -16.80 -1.30
N ALA A 202 9.34 -17.76 -1.42
CA ALA A 202 9.18 -18.56 -2.63
C ALA A 202 8.06 -18.01 -3.53
N TRP A 203 8.26 -18.10 -4.84
CA TRP A 203 7.23 -17.82 -5.84
C TRP A 203 5.97 -18.66 -5.62
N GLU A 204 6.15 -19.94 -5.31
CA GLU A 204 5.09 -20.91 -5.10
C GLU A 204 4.13 -20.53 -3.97
N ASP A 205 4.60 -19.72 -3.02
CA ASP A 205 3.82 -19.23 -1.87
C ASP A 205 3.22 -17.83 -2.13
N GLY A 206 3.49 -17.21 -3.28
CA GLY A 206 3.13 -15.82 -3.59
C GLY A 206 4.05 -14.81 -2.91
N TYR A 207 5.28 -15.21 -2.55
CA TYR A 207 6.25 -14.47 -1.74
C TYR A 207 5.83 -14.32 -0.27
N ASN A 208 6.54 -13.52 0.54
CA ASN A 208 6.22 -13.31 1.94
C ASN A 208 5.13 -12.24 2.15
N SER A 209 5.07 -11.24 1.27
CA SER A 209 4.03 -10.20 1.31
C SER A 209 3.76 -9.61 -0.07
N GLY A 210 2.55 -9.10 -0.26
CA GLY A 210 2.11 -8.48 -1.49
C GLY A 210 0.74 -8.93 -1.96
N ALA A 211 0.35 -8.48 -3.15
CA ALA A 211 -0.95 -8.82 -3.72
C ALA A 211 -1.06 -10.32 -4.07
N LEU A 212 0.04 -10.94 -4.53
CA LEU A 212 0.07 -12.39 -4.78
C LEU A 212 -0.12 -13.16 -3.48
N ARG A 213 0.58 -12.81 -2.41
CA ARG A 213 0.42 -13.43 -1.09
C ARG A 213 -1.02 -13.34 -0.59
N LYS A 214 -1.63 -12.14 -0.67
CA LYS A 214 -3.05 -11.94 -0.31
C LYS A 214 -3.99 -12.79 -1.15
N ALA A 215 -3.73 -12.90 -2.46
CA ALA A 215 -4.55 -13.71 -3.36
C ALA A 215 -4.46 -15.21 -3.02
N VAL A 216 -3.29 -15.71 -2.63
CA VAL A 216 -3.09 -17.07 -2.13
C VAL A 216 -3.84 -17.28 -0.81
N ASP A 217 -3.64 -16.38 0.16
CA ASP A 217 -4.24 -16.49 1.50
C ASP A 217 -5.78 -16.44 1.46
N SER A 218 -6.35 -15.71 0.51
CA SER A 218 -7.79 -15.62 0.28
C SER A 218 -8.35 -16.77 -0.59
N GLY A 219 -7.49 -17.62 -1.14
CA GLY A 219 -7.89 -18.69 -2.07
C GLY A 219 -8.33 -18.17 -3.45
N LEU A 220 -7.99 -16.93 -3.81
CA LEU A 220 -8.32 -16.33 -5.09
C LEU A 220 -7.47 -16.93 -6.23
N VAL A 221 -6.26 -17.39 -5.95
CA VAL A 221 -5.32 -17.92 -6.93
C VAL A 221 -4.53 -19.09 -6.36
N ASP A 222 -4.22 -20.08 -7.20
CA ASP A 222 -3.20 -21.09 -6.96
C ASP A 222 -1.94 -20.71 -7.76
N MET A 223 -0.82 -20.52 -7.07
CA MET A 223 0.44 -20.16 -7.72
C MET A 223 0.96 -21.25 -8.68
N ASN A 224 0.47 -22.50 -8.55
CA ASN A 224 0.77 -23.55 -9.52
C ASN A 224 0.18 -23.29 -10.90
N ASP A 225 -0.86 -22.45 -11.00
CA ASP A 225 -1.49 -22.06 -12.26
C ASP A 225 -0.84 -20.84 -12.92
N LEU A 226 0.10 -20.20 -12.21
CA LEU A 226 0.79 -18.99 -12.67
C LEU A 226 2.28 -19.24 -12.94
N VAL A 227 2.88 -18.35 -13.70
CA VAL A 227 4.31 -18.26 -13.98
C VAL A 227 4.77 -16.80 -13.88
N GLU A 228 5.90 -16.56 -13.22
CA GLU A 228 6.58 -15.27 -13.26
C GLU A 228 7.27 -15.10 -14.62
N ILE A 229 6.99 -14.01 -15.31
CA ILE A 229 7.55 -13.70 -16.62
C ILE A 229 8.49 -12.50 -16.59
N TRP A 230 8.42 -11.69 -15.53
CA TRP A 230 9.25 -10.52 -15.35
C TRP A 230 9.23 -10.02 -13.91
N LYS A 231 10.33 -9.40 -13.48
CA LYS A 231 10.46 -8.76 -12.18
C LYS A 231 11.24 -7.45 -12.33
N SER A 232 10.70 -6.37 -11.75
CA SER A 232 11.35 -5.05 -11.77
C SER A 232 12.63 -5.02 -10.91
N LYS A 233 13.44 -3.99 -11.10
CA LYS A 233 14.38 -3.55 -10.07
C LYS A 233 13.64 -3.25 -8.76
N PRO A 234 14.36 -3.22 -7.61
CA PRO A 234 13.75 -2.85 -6.34
C PRO A 234 13.12 -1.44 -6.39
N ILE A 235 11.89 -1.34 -5.93
CA ILE A 235 11.13 -0.09 -5.82
C ILE A 235 11.06 0.27 -4.34
N PRO A 236 11.31 1.51 -3.89
CA PRO A 236 11.04 1.91 -2.51
C PRO A 236 9.60 1.60 -2.13
N GLU A 237 9.40 0.97 -0.97
CA GLU A 237 8.06 0.68 -0.43
C GLU A 237 7.28 1.98 -0.23
N GLY A 238 5.96 1.92 -0.41
CA GLY A 238 5.13 3.10 -0.35
C GLY A 238 5.06 3.71 1.05
N PRO A 239 5.04 5.06 1.16
CA PRO A 239 5.02 5.70 2.46
C PRO A 239 3.67 5.63 3.15
N ILE A 240 3.70 5.54 4.48
CA ILE A 240 2.58 5.93 5.32
C ILE A 240 2.67 7.43 5.52
N VAL A 241 1.58 8.11 5.21
CA VAL A 241 1.51 9.57 5.27
C VAL A 241 0.41 10.02 6.22
N LEU A 242 0.66 11.16 6.88
CA LEU A 242 -0.32 11.89 7.67
C LEU A 242 -0.60 13.24 7.02
N ARG A 243 -1.84 13.68 7.00
CA ARG A 243 -2.19 15.02 6.51
C ARG A 243 -1.46 16.07 7.37
N ARG A 244 -0.69 16.96 6.72
CA ARG A 244 0.19 17.91 7.42
C ARG A 244 -0.55 18.84 8.38
N ALA A 245 -1.79 19.21 8.06
CA ALA A 245 -2.63 20.07 8.88
C ALA A 245 -3.13 19.43 10.19
N LEU A 246 -2.83 18.16 10.47
CA LEU A 246 -3.15 17.54 11.75
C LEU A 246 -2.33 18.13 12.89
N PRO A 247 -2.87 18.20 14.13
CA PRO A 247 -2.10 18.55 15.31
C PRO A 247 -0.89 17.63 15.53
N ASP A 248 0.20 18.18 16.05
CA ASP A 248 1.46 17.43 16.21
C ASP A 248 1.36 16.29 17.22
N ASP A 249 0.54 16.43 18.26
CA ASP A 249 0.25 15.37 19.23
C ASP A 249 -0.51 14.19 18.61
N VAL A 250 -1.45 14.46 17.69
CA VAL A 250 -2.15 13.43 16.89
C VAL A 250 -1.16 12.69 16.00
N LYS A 251 -0.31 13.43 15.27
CA LYS A 251 0.73 12.82 14.42
C LYS A 251 1.69 11.95 15.21
N ALA A 252 2.18 12.46 16.34
CA ALA A 252 3.08 11.72 17.23
C ALA A 252 2.44 10.44 17.79
N SER A 253 1.16 10.51 18.19
CA SER A 253 0.41 9.34 18.68
C SER A 253 0.26 8.27 17.60
N MET A 254 -0.03 8.66 16.36
CA MET A 254 -0.16 7.72 15.24
C MET A 254 1.16 7.08 14.87
N VAL A 255 2.26 7.84 14.85
CA VAL A 255 3.61 7.28 14.61
C VAL A 255 3.95 6.27 15.69
N ALA A 256 3.81 6.61 16.97
CA ALA A 256 4.09 5.72 18.09
C ALA A 256 3.23 4.43 18.06
N LEU A 257 1.94 4.56 17.72
CA LEU A 257 1.04 3.41 17.57
C LEU A 257 1.56 2.45 16.49
N MET A 258 1.91 2.96 15.32
CA MET A 258 2.33 2.11 14.19
C MET A 258 3.71 1.49 14.41
N GLU A 259 4.67 2.24 14.95
CA GLU A 259 5.99 1.69 15.33
C GLU A 259 5.87 0.55 16.35
N GLY A 260 4.94 0.67 17.31
CA GLY A 260 4.66 -0.34 18.32
C GLY A 260 3.77 -1.49 17.88
N LEU A 261 3.08 -1.38 16.74
CA LEU A 261 1.99 -2.28 16.36
C LEU A 261 2.45 -3.73 16.22
N HIS A 262 3.57 -3.98 15.53
CA HIS A 262 4.08 -5.35 15.34
C HIS A 262 4.41 -6.03 16.67
N GLY A 263 4.96 -5.31 17.64
CA GLY A 263 5.24 -5.84 18.99
C GLY A 263 3.98 -6.02 19.85
N LYS A 264 2.92 -5.23 19.61
CA LYS A 264 1.63 -5.30 20.33
C LYS A 264 0.72 -6.38 19.75
N ASP A 265 0.64 -6.47 18.42
CA ASP A 265 -0.25 -7.36 17.67
C ASP A 265 0.34 -7.62 16.27
N ALA A 266 1.15 -8.68 16.17
CA ALA A 266 1.79 -9.06 14.91
C ALA A 266 0.78 -9.43 13.84
N ASP A 267 -0.34 -10.06 14.21
CA ASP A 267 -1.40 -10.46 13.25
C ASP A 267 -2.05 -9.22 12.62
N CYS A 268 -2.30 -8.17 13.40
CA CYS A 268 -2.80 -6.91 12.88
C CYS A 268 -1.77 -6.25 11.96
N ALA A 269 -0.50 -6.21 12.36
CA ALA A 269 0.57 -5.68 11.53
C ALA A 269 0.66 -6.41 10.18
N TYR A 270 0.57 -7.75 10.18
CA TYR A 270 0.59 -8.58 8.96
C TYR A 270 -0.63 -8.35 8.07
N LYS A 271 -1.83 -8.20 8.64
CA LYS A 271 -3.04 -7.91 7.87
C LYS A 271 -2.94 -6.60 7.12
N ILE A 272 -2.48 -5.52 7.79
CA ILE A 272 -2.35 -4.21 7.14
C ILE A 272 -1.13 -4.13 6.22
N ALA A 273 -0.09 -4.95 6.46
CA ALA A 273 1.12 -5.04 5.63
C ALA A 273 0.97 -5.95 4.40
N ALA A 274 -0.17 -6.61 4.23
CA ALA A 274 -0.42 -7.61 3.19
C ALA A 274 0.55 -8.81 3.25
N GLY A 275 0.89 -9.28 4.46
CA GLY A 275 1.77 -10.40 4.72
C GLY A 275 2.84 -10.09 5.78
N GLU A 276 3.94 -10.83 5.74
CA GLU A 276 5.02 -10.71 6.73
C GLU A 276 5.70 -9.35 6.71
N THR A 277 6.03 -8.84 7.88
CA THR A 277 6.73 -7.55 8.05
C THR A 277 7.53 -7.55 9.35
N ALA A 278 8.65 -6.83 9.37
CA ALA A 278 9.39 -6.51 10.61
C ALA A 278 8.74 -5.33 11.37
N GLY A 279 7.71 -4.70 10.80
CA GLY A 279 7.00 -3.55 11.36
C GLY A 279 7.11 -2.30 10.49
N PHE A 280 6.84 -1.15 11.10
CA PHE A 280 6.80 0.15 10.44
C PHE A 280 7.87 1.05 11.05
N PHE A 281 8.72 1.65 10.19
CA PHE A 281 9.89 2.40 10.62
C PHE A 281 9.92 3.79 9.99
N PRO A 282 10.56 4.78 10.64
CA PRO A 282 10.65 6.14 10.12
C PRO A 282 11.32 6.19 8.75
N ILE A 283 10.72 6.97 7.86
CA ILE A 283 11.28 7.30 6.55
C ILE A 283 10.99 8.76 6.22
N LYS A 284 11.72 9.32 5.25
CA LYS A 284 11.57 10.70 4.85
C LYS A 284 11.35 10.83 3.34
N HIS A 285 10.91 12.01 2.92
CA HIS A 285 10.65 12.35 1.52
C HIS A 285 11.83 12.02 0.59
N GLU A 286 13.06 12.21 1.04
CA GLU A 286 14.28 12.02 0.24
C GLU A 286 14.39 10.61 -0.37
N ALA A 287 13.79 9.61 0.28
CA ALA A 287 13.73 8.25 -0.26
C ALA A 287 12.88 8.12 -1.53
N TYR A 288 12.04 9.11 -1.83
CA TYR A 288 11.08 9.10 -2.94
C TYR A 288 11.41 10.08 -4.06
N GLU A 289 12.48 10.89 -3.95
CA GLU A 289 12.83 11.93 -4.95
C GLU A 289 12.97 11.37 -6.36
N SER A 290 13.60 10.20 -6.50
CA SER A 290 13.75 9.54 -7.81
C SER A 290 12.40 9.17 -8.43
N LEU A 291 11.46 8.69 -7.64
CA LEU A 291 10.10 8.34 -8.09
C LEU A 291 9.26 9.58 -8.41
N VAL A 292 9.43 10.66 -7.64
CA VAL A 292 8.81 11.96 -7.96
C VAL A 292 9.29 12.45 -9.32
N GLU A 293 10.58 12.30 -9.63
CA GLU A 293 11.13 12.70 -10.94
C GLU A 293 10.61 11.81 -12.08
N VAL A 294 10.53 10.49 -11.89
CA VAL A 294 9.94 9.57 -12.88
C VAL A 294 8.48 9.93 -13.14
N ARG A 295 7.70 10.17 -12.08
CA ARG A 295 6.30 10.57 -12.20
C ARG A 295 6.13 11.93 -12.91
N ARG A 296 7.00 12.91 -12.61
CA ARG A 296 7.00 14.20 -13.28
C ARG A 296 7.22 14.07 -14.79
N ARG A 297 8.17 13.23 -15.21
CA ARG A 297 8.44 12.96 -16.63
C ARG A 297 7.26 12.28 -17.32
N GLN A 298 6.63 11.32 -16.65
CA GLN A 298 5.44 10.65 -17.17
C GLN A 298 4.30 11.65 -17.42
N ILE A 299 3.99 12.50 -16.43
CA ILE A 299 2.97 13.55 -16.58
C ILE A 299 3.32 14.52 -17.73
N ALA A 300 4.59 14.92 -17.85
CA ALA A 300 5.04 15.81 -18.92
C ALA A 300 4.97 15.16 -20.31
N ALA A 301 5.06 13.83 -20.40
CA ALA A 301 4.89 13.07 -21.64
C ALA A 301 3.41 12.88 -22.04
N GLY A 302 2.46 13.31 -21.20
CA GLY A 302 1.02 13.18 -21.46
C GLY A 302 0.44 11.80 -21.13
N ASN A 303 1.15 11.03 -20.34
CA ASN A 303 0.78 9.66 -19.91
C ASN A 303 0.28 9.64 -18.45
#